data_5a1825626700d3e5da965235b66caabb
#
_entry.id   5a1825626700d3e5da965235b66caabb
#
_cell.length_a   1.000
_cell.length_b   1.000
_cell.length_c   1.000
_cell.angle_alpha   90.00
_cell.angle_beta   90.00
_cell.angle_gamma   90.00
#
_symmetry.space_group_name_H-M   'P 1'
#
loop_
_entity.id
_entity.type
_entity.pdbx_description
1 polymer ?
#
loop_
_entity_poly.entity_id
_entity_poly.type
_entity_poly.pdbx_seq_one_letter_code
_entity_poly.pdbx_strand_id
1 'polypeptide(L)'
;MTGTAAALAVAVALLALGATSAGSAKPAVTHPRAPGFSLAVLGHPGQHISLAQYAGRPLIINFFASWCSPCQRETPLMARFYRSRHGRVTILGVDVNDSTAAALGFVRKTVVRYPVVSDPAPMAMTLSYGVVALPQTFFLNAQHRIVKRVIEAVTLTELRAGAALISSPSNRS
;
A
#
# COMPACT_ATOMS: atom_id res chain seq x y z
N MET A 1 57.71 27.54 -71.02
CA MET A 1 58.32 26.73 -69.98
C MET A 1 57.28 26.62 -68.85
N THR A 2 56.78 25.52 -68.75
CA THR A 2 55.50 25.14 -68.06
C THR A 2 55.71 24.87 -66.62
N GLY A 3 54.98 25.52 -65.72
CA GLY A 3 54.92 25.26 -64.30
C GLY A 3 53.51 24.84 -63.85
N THR A 4 53.33 23.60 -63.60
CA THR A 4 52.08 23.02 -63.16
C THR A 4 51.85 23.28 -61.65
N ALA A 5 50.76 23.95 -61.31
CA ALA A 5 50.29 24.14 -59.92
C ALA A 5 49.45 22.93 -59.48
N ALA A 6 49.89 22.24 -58.46
CA ALA A 6 49.14 21.20 -57.84
C ALA A 6 48.20 21.77 -56.76
N ALA A 7 46.86 21.59 -56.96
CA ALA A 7 45.87 21.96 -55.99
C ALA A 7 45.68 20.85 -54.94
N LEU A 8 46.01 21.13 -53.67
CA LEU A 8 45.67 20.28 -52.52
C LEU A 8 44.21 20.54 -52.13
N ALA A 9 43.36 19.53 -52.33
CA ALA A 9 41.99 19.54 -51.77
C ALA A 9 42.03 19.01 -50.32
N VAL A 10 41.76 19.87 -49.33
CA VAL A 10 41.63 19.50 -47.94
C VAL A 10 40.15 19.07 -47.71
N ALA A 11 39.92 17.79 -47.54
CA ALA A 11 38.62 17.25 -47.14
C ALA A 11 38.45 17.44 -45.63
N VAL A 12 37.58 18.35 -45.22
CA VAL A 12 37.16 18.52 -43.84
C VAL A 12 36.04 17.51 -43.55
N ALA A 13 36.37 16.42 -42.82
CA ALA A 13 35.42 15.48 -42.33
C ALA A 13 34.72 16.07 -41.08
N LEU A 14 33.47 16.47 -41.20
CA LEU A 14 32.62 16.82 -40.05
C LEU A 14 32.22 15.53 -39.33
N LEU A 15 32.89 15.24 -38.21
CA LEU A 15 32.38 14.27 -37.22
C LEU A 15 31.16 14.90 -36.51
N ALA A 16 29.97 14.46 -36.89
CA ALA A 16 28.75 14.74 -36.11
C ALA A 16 28.81 13.89 -34.83
N LEU A 17 29.21 14.51 -33.72
CA LEU A 17 29.00 13.89 -32.38
C LEU A 17 27.49 13.87 -32.12
N GLY A 18 26.89 12.69 -32.31
CA GLY A 18 25.53 12.41 -31.85
C GLY A 18 25.50 12.45 -30.31
N ALA A 19 25.01 13.57 -29.76
CA ALA A 19 24.70 13.66 -28.33
C ALA A 19 23.55 12.72 -28.03
N THR A 20 23.87 11.51 -27.58
CA THR A 20 22.87 10.61 -26.97
C THR A 20 22.39 11.26 -25.69
N SER A 21 21.18 11.83 -25.74
CA SER A 21 20.46 12.36 -24.59
C SER A 21 20.17 11.17 -23.65
N ALA A 22 21.04 10.93 -22.68
CA ALA A 22 20.79 10.02 -21.59
C ALA A 22 19.64 10.62 -20.76
N GLY A 23 18.41 10.21 -21.08
CA GLY A 23 17.24 10.56 -20.29
C GLY A 23 17.50 10.17 -18.84
N SER A 24 17.59 11.17 -17.95
CA SER A 24 17.73 10.97 -16.51
C SER A 24 16.48 10.26 -16.03
N ALA A 25 16.53 8.93 -15.96
CA ALA A 25 15.46 8.13 -15.37
C ALA A 25 15.38 8.52 -13.89
N LYS A 26 14.28 9.17 -13.49
CA LYS A 26 13.98 9.47 -12.11
C LYS A 26 14.08 8.15 -11.31
N PRO A 27 14.85 8.11 -10.20
CA PRO A 27 15.01 6.88 -9.44
C PRO A 27 13.63 6.35 -9.05
N ALA A 28 13.35 5.11 -9.40
CA ALA A 28 12.11 4.45 -9.04
C ALA A 28 12.07 4.32 -7.52
N VAL A 29 11.03 4.89 -6.88
CA VAL A 29 10.80 4.72 -5.45
C VAL A 29 10.43 3.27 -5.22
N THR A 30 11.37 2.49 -4.67
CA THR A 30 11.11 1.09 -4.32
C THR A 30 10.39 1.01 -2.99
N HIS A 31 9.12 0.63 -3.01
CA HIS A 31 8.33 0.38 -1.81
C HIS A 31 8.60 -1.04 -1.29
N PRO A 32 8.71 -1.24 0.05
CA PRO A 32 8.91 -2.57 0.62
C PRO A 32 7.71 -3.47 0.36
N ARG A 33 7.96 -4.77 0.20
CA ARG A 33 6.90 -5.77 0.09
C ARG A 33 6.21 -5.95 1.44
N ALA A 34 4.88 -6.03 1.44
CA ALA A 34 4.12 -6.38 2.63
C ALA A 34 4.44 -7.82 3.05
N PRO A 35 4.66 -8.10 4.34
CA PRO A 35 4.77 -9.45 4.86
C PRO A 35 3.52 -10.28 4.57
N GLY A 36 3.70 -11.56 4.22
CA GLY A 36 2.60 -12.49 4.06
C GLY A 36 1.93 -12.80 5.40
N PHE A 37 0.63 -13.10 5.35
CA PHE A 37 -0.12 -13.55 6.52
C PHE A 37 -1.20 -14.55 6.12
N SER A 38 -1.66 -15.33 7.10
CA SER A 38 -2.88 -16.13 7.04
C SER A 38 -3.47 -16.18 8.46
N LEU A 39 -4.58 -15.48 8.68
CA LEU A 39 -5.21 -15.31 9.99
C LEU A 39 -6.66 -15.74 9.98
N ALA A 40 -7.14 -16.20 11.12
CA ALA A 40 -8.55 -16.57 11.30
C ALA A 40 -9.47 -15.36 11.17
N VAL A 41 -10.59 -15.53 10.49
CA VAL A 41 -11.65 -14.51 10.43
C VAL A 41 -12.25 -14.34 11.83
N LEU A 42 -12.40 -13.10 12.26
CA LEU A 42 -12.96 -12.78 13.58
C LEU A 42 -14.35 -13.44 13.76
N GLY A 43 -14.49 -14.25 14.80
CA GLY A 43 -15.69 -15.03 15.09
C GLY A 43 -15.88 -16.29 14.24
N HIS A 44 -14.97 -16.60 13.31
CA HIS A 44 -15.01 -17.79 12.46
C HIS A 44 -13.65 -18.49 12.39
N PRO A 45 -13.17 -19.14 13.46
CA PRO A 45 -11.79 -19.64 13.56
C PRO A 45 -11.44 -20.72 12.52
N GLY A 46 -12.45 -21.39 11.92
CA GLY A 46 -12.26 -22.33 10.82
C GLY A 46 -12.07 -21.69 9.44
N GLN A 47 -12.28 -20.36 9.32
CA GLN A 47 -12.09 -19.61 8.10
C GLN A 47 -10.85 -18.72 8.21
N HIS A 48 -10.03 -18.70 7.18
CA HIS A 48 -8.81 -17.87 7.16
C HIS A 48 -8.81 -16.92 5.98
N ILE A 49 -8.23 -15.75 6.20
CA ILE A 49 -7.89 -14.78 5.15
C ILE A 49 -6.38 -14.67 5.10
N SER A 50 -5.84 -14.77 3.88
CA SER A 50 -4.41 -14.58 3.60
C SER A 50 -4.18 -13.42 2.63
N LEU A 51 -2.96 -12.85 2.64
CA LEU A 51 -2.56 -11.83 1.69
C LEU A 51 -2.70 -12.31 0.24
N ALA A 52 -2.41 -13.59 -0.03
CA ALA A 52 -2.50 -14.18 -1.37
C ALA A 52 -3.90 -14.09 -2.00
N GLN A 53 -4.97 -14.11 -1.20
CA GLN A 53 -6.34 -13.95 -1.70
C GLN A 53 -6.63 -12.55 -2.28
N TYR A 54 -5.76 -11.58 -2.03
CA TYR A 54 -5.83 -10.23 -2.58
C TYR A 54 -4.87 -10.00 -3.75
N ALA A 55 -4.25 -11.05 -4.31
CA ALA A 55 -3.30 -10.93 -5.41
C ALA A 55 -3.86 -10.07 -6.56
N GLY A 56 -3.06 -9.12 -7.04
CA GLY A 56 -3.44 -8.19 -8.11
C GLY A 56 -4.42 -7.10 -7.70
N ARG A 57 -4.82 -7.01 -6.43
CA ARG A 57 -5.77 -6.01 -5.93
C ARG A 57 -5.13 -5.10 -4.87
N PRO A 58 -5.30 -3.78 -4.96
CA PRO A 58 -4.89 -2.87 -3.90
C PRO A 58 -5.62 -3.18 -2.59
N LEU A 59 -4.92 -3.03 -1.46
CA LEU A 59 -5.46 -3.37 -0.14
C LEU A 59 -5.10 -2.30 0.90
N ILE A 60 -6.07 -1.91 1.71
CA ILE A 60 -5.86 -1.12 2.92
C ILE A 60 -5.92 -2.10 4.10
N ILE A 61 -4.88 -2.14 4.93
CA ILE A 61 -4.85 -2.93 6.16
C ILE A 61 -4.85 -1.97 7.34
N ASN A 62 -5.83 -2.14 8.24
CA ASN A 62 -5.96 -1.33 9.44
C ASN A 62 -5.84 -2.22 10.68
N PHE A 63 -4.80 -1.97 11.49
CA PHE A 63 -4.59 -2.61 12.78
C PHE A 63 -5.30 -1.80 13.86
N PHE A 64 -6.15 -2.48 14.62
CA PHE A 64 -6.96 -1.87 15.69
C PHE A 64 -7.21 -2.84 16.84
N ALA A 65 -7.79 -2.34 17.93
CA ALA A 65 -8.33 -3.16 19.02
C ALA A 65 -9.57 -2.47 19.62
N SER A 66 -10.45 -3.23 20.25
CA SER A 66 -11.66 -2.67 20.90
C SER A 66 -11.32 -1.77 22.10
N TRP A 67 -10.24 -2.06 22.81
CA TRP A 67 -9.76 -1.32 23.97
C TRP A 67 -8.96 -0.05 23.60
N CYS A 68 -8.64 0.15 22.32
CA CYS A 68 -7.86 1.29 21.83
C CYS A 68 -8.76 2.52 21.62
N SER A 69 -8.66 3.54 22.47
CA SER A 69 -9.49 4.74 22.37
C SER A 69 -9.39 5.51 21.05
N PRO A 70 -8.19 5.72 20.44
CA PRO A 70 -8.12 6.30 19.10
C PRO A 70 -8.80 5.44 18.03
N CYS A 71 -8.71 4.10 18.13
CA CYS A 71 -9.36 3.18 17.22
C CYS A 71 -10.89 3.29 17.27
N GLN A 72 -11.44 3.51 18.47
CA GLN A 72 -12.88 3.70 18.67
C GLN A 72 -13.41 4.94 17.93
N ARG A 73 -12.60 5.98 17.80
CA ARG A 73 -12.95 7.19 17.04
C ARG A 73 -12.79 7.03 15.52
N GLU A 74 -11.77 6.27 15.09
CA GLU A 74 -11.44 6.07 13.68
C GLU A 74 -12.37 5.07 12.98
N THR A 75 -12.67 3.94 13.62
CA THR A 75 -13.35 2.80 12.97
C THR A 75 -14.71 3.17 12.36
N PRO A 76 -15.56 4.01 12.97
CA PRO A 76 -16.80 4.46 12.32
C PRO A 76 -16.56 5.26 11.02
N LEU A 77 -15.47 6.01 10.94
CA LEU A 77 -15.05 6.73 9.74
C LEU A 77 -14.64 5.74 8.64
N MET A 78 -13.80 4.77 8.97
CA MET A 78 -13.40 3.71 8.04
C MET A 78 -14.60 2.89 7.53
N ALA A 79 -15.51 2.53 8.41
CA ALA A 79 -16.73 1.81 8.04
C ALA A 79 -17.62 2.62 7.06
N ARG A 80 -17.78 3.93 7.27
CA ARG A 80 -18.49 4.82 6.33
C ARG A 80 -17.75 4.94 5.01
N PHE A 81 -16.42 5.12 5.05
CA PHE A 81 -15.59 5.20 3.86
C PHE A 81 -15.71 3.93 3.01
N TYR A 82 -15.59 2.74 3.61
CA TYR A 82 -15.74 1.47 2.91
C TYR A 82 -17.10 1.37 2.19
N ARG A 83 -18.20 1.65 2.89
CA ARG A 83 -19.55 1.60 2.30
C ARG A 83 -19.70 2.58 1.13
N SER A 84 -19.14 3.80 1.24
CA SER A 84 -19.22 4.81 0.17
C SER A 84 -18.46 4.41 -1.10
N ARG A 85 -17.59 3.40 -1.04
CA ARG A 85 -16.79 2.95 -2.19
C ARG A 85 -17.43 1.81 -2.98
N HIS A 86 -18.54 1.26 -2.50
CA HIS A 86 -19.29 0.21 -3.22
C HIS A 86 -18.39 -0.91 -3.78
N GLY A 87 -17.48 -1.45 -2.96
CA GLY A 87 -16.54 -2.51 -3.32
C GLY A 87 -15.33 -2.10 -4.17
N ARG A 88 -15.17 -0.82 -4.52
CA ARG A 88 -14.02 -0.34 -5.29
C ARG A 88 -12.72 -0.21 -4.47
N VAL A 89 -12.82 -0.29 -3.16
CA VAL A 89 -11.69 -0.27 -2.24
C VAL A 89 -11.77 -1.49 -1.35
N THR A 90 -10.67 -2.24 -1.28
CA THR A 90 -10.56 -3.38 -0.38
C THR A 90 -9.96 -2.91 0.94
N ILE A 91 -10.62 -3.22 2.06
CA ILE A 91 -10.10 -2.98 3.42
C ILE A 91 -10.10 -4.31 4.15
N LEU A 92 -9.04 -4.57 4.92
CA LEU A 92 -8.92 -5.65 5.89
C LEU A 92 -8.66 -5.03 7.26
N GLY A 93 -9.51 -5.33 8.22
CA GLY A 93 -9.25 -5.03 9.63
C GLY A 93 -8.44 -6.16 10.27
N VAL A 94 -7.48 -5.79 11.10
CA VAL A 94 -6.70 -6.73 11.94
C VAL A 94 -6.94 -6.36 13.38
N ASP A 95 -7.67 -7.21 14.07
CA ASP A 95 -7.96 -7.08 15.50
C ASP A 95 -6.79 -7.64 16.30
N VAL A 96 -6.14 -6.77 17.08
CA VAL A 96 -4.86 -7.06 17.73
C VAL A 96 -5.06 -7.35 19.21
N ASN A 97 -4.70 -8.57 19.61
CA ASN A 97 -4.64 -9.00 21.02
C ASN A 97 -5.89 -8.60 21.82
N ASP A 98 -7.04 -8.96 21.29
CA ASP A 98 -8.34 -8.69 21.91
C ASP A 98 -9.09 -10.00 22.22
N SER A 99 -10.07 -9.97 23.11
CA SER A 99 -10.98 -11.10 23.24
C SER A 99 -11.97 -11.11 22.07
N THR A 100 -12.27 -12.28 21.55
CA THR A 100 -13.23 -12.44 20.44
C THR A 100 -14.57 -11.76 20.73
N ALA A 101 -15.05 -11.84 21.98
CA ALA A 101 -16.31 -11.24 22.39
C ALA A 101 -16.26 -9.69 22.32
N ALA A 102 -15.19 -9.08 22.84
CA ALA A 102 -15.00 -7.63 22.81
C ALA A 102 -14.82 -7.12 21.38
N ALA A 103 -13.99 -7.77 20.57
CA ALA A 103 -13.78 -7.44 19.16
C ALA A 103 -15.08 -7.52 18.34
N LEU A 104 -15.87 -8.60 18.49
CA LEU A 104 -17.18 -8.73 17.82
C LEU A 104 -18.18 -7.67 18.28
N GLY A 105 -18.19 -7.34 19.58
CA GLY A 105 -19.01 -6.23 20.12
C GLY A 105 -18.65 -4.90 19.48
N PHE A 106 -17.35 -4.63 19.37
CA PHE A 106 -16.82 -3.41 18.77
C PHE A 106 -17.16 -3.30 17.27
N VAL A 107 -16.91 -4.36 16.50
CA VAL A 107 -17.23 -4.43 15.06
C VAL A 107 -18.72 -4.20 14.80
N ARG A 108 -19.60 -4.79 15.62
CA ARG A 108 -21.06 -4.56 15.53
C ARG A 108 -21.41 -3.10 15.85
N LYS A 109 -20.91 -2.57 16.97
CA LYS A 109 -21.17 -1.19 17.42
C LYS A 109 -20.74 -0.15 16.38
N THR A 110 -19.60 -0.37 15.72
CA THR A 110 -19.02 0.55 14.72
C THR A 110 -19.51 0.31 13.29
N VAL A 111 -20.42 -0.66 13.11
CA VAL A 111 -21.05 -1.01 11.83
C VAL A 111 -20.03 -1.33 10.74
N VAL A 112 -18.93 -2.00 11.10
CA VAL A 112 -17.92 -2.51 10.17
C VAL A 112 -18.55 -3.55 9.25
N ARG A 113 -18.26 -3.47 7.94
CA ARG A 113 -18.73 -4.38 6.89
C ARG A 113 -17.60 -4.94 6.03
N TYR A 114 -16.37 -4.47 6.24
CA TYR A 114 -15.20 -5.08 5.64
C TYR A 114 -14.74 -6.29 6.47
N PRO A 115 -14.00 -7.23 5.87
CA PRO A 115 -13.46 -8.39 6.57
C PRO A 115 -12.56 -7.98 7.74
N VAL A 116 -12.67 -8.72 8.84
CA VAL A 116 -11.81 -8.56 10.02
C VAL A 116 -11.21 -9.92 10.36
N VAL A 117 -9.90 -9.94 10.61
CA VAL A 117 -9.15 -11.10 11.10
C VAL A 117 -8.62 -10.84 12.49
N SER A 118 -8.39 -11.88 13.27
CA SER A 118 -7.81 -11.79 14.61
C SER A 118 -6.32 -12.11 14.58
N ASP A 119 -5.52 -11.27 15.22
CA ASP A 119 -4.09 -11.48 15.47
C ASP A 119 -3.83 -11.57 16.98
N PRO A 120 -4.17 -12.72 17.61
CA PRO A 120 -3.96 -12.93 19.04
C PRO A 120 -2.48 -13.03 19.38
N ALA A 121 -2.14 -13.03 20.66
CA ALA A 121 -0.79 -13.30 21.11
C ALA A 121 -0.24 -14.61 20.47
N PRO A 122 0.99 -14.62 19.94
CA PRO A 122 2.06 -13.61 20.04
C PRO A 122 2.00 -12.46 19.01
N MET A 123 0.86 -12.17 18.39
CA MET A 123 0.64 -11.04 17.46
C MET A 123 1.59 -11.09 16.25
N ALA A 124 1.66 -12.24 15.59
CA ALA A 124 2.65 -12.52 14.55
C ALA A 124 2.55 -11.54 13.35
N MET A 125 1.35 -11.20 12.91
CA MET A 125 1.16 -10.23 11.83
C MET A 125 1.53 -8.81 12.29
N THR A 126 1.09 -8.41 13.47
CA THR A 126 1.40 -7.12 14.10
C THR A 126 2.90 -6.89 14.17
N LEU A 127 3.66 -7.90 14.65
CA LEU A 127 5.12 -7.85 14.74
C LEU A 127 5.78 -7.80 13.36
N SER A 128 5.34 -8.63 12.40
CA SER A 128 5.94 -8.69 11.06
C SER A 128 5.74 -7.40 10.26
N TYR A 129 4.63 -6.67 10.50
CA TYR A 129 4.37 -5.36 9.90
C TYR A 129 5.05 -4.21 10.65
N GLY A 130 5.73 -4.48 11.77
CA GLY A 130 6.39 -3.48 12.59
C GLY A 130 5.38 -2.46 13.16
N VAL A 131 4.21 -2.93 13.58
CA VAL A 131 3.19 -2.08 14.22
C VAL A 131 3.66 -1.72 15.63
N VAL A 132 3.86 -0.44 15.88
CA VAL A 132 4.40 0.09 17.14
C VAL A 132 3.33 0.75 18.02
N ALA A 133 2.18 1.11 17.43
CA ALA A 133 1.06 1.74 18.11
C ALA A 133 -0.23 1.45 17.35
N LEU A 134 -1.39 1.57 18.03
CA LEU A 134 -2.72 1.46 17.45
C LEU A 134 -3.46 2.79 17.51
N PRO A 135 -4.28 3.11 16.48
CA PRO A 135 -4.40 2.38 15.22
C PRO A 135 -3.22 2.62 14.29
N GLN A 136 -3.05 1.73 13.34
CA GLN A 136 -2.06 1.91 12.29
C GLN A 136 -2.60 1.39 10.96
N THR A 137 -2.47 2.20 9.90
CA THR A 137 -3.04 1.88 8.59
C THR A 137 -1.95 1.79 7.52
N PHE A 138 -1.96 0.69 6.78
CA PHE A 138 -1.07 0.44 5.65
C PHE A 138 -1.85 0.47 4.34
N PHE A 139 -1.29 1.09 3.32
CA PHE A 139 -1.84 1.16 1.98
C PHE A 139 -0.92 0.39 1.04
N LEU A 140 -1.45 -0.71 0.47
CA LEU A 140 -0.73 -1.62 -0.40
C LEU A 140 -1.23 -1.48 -1.84
N ASN A 141 -0.28 -1.37 -2.80
CA ASN A 141 -0.64 -1.43 -4.21
C ASN A 141 -0.99 -2.86 -4.67
N ALA A 142 -1.31 -3.05 -5.94
CA ALA A 142 -1.69 -4.35 -6.51
C ALA A 142 -0.57 -5.41 -6.43
N GLN A 143 0.70 -5.02 -6.31
CA GLN A 143 1.85 -5.89 -6.08
C GLN A 143 2.12 -6.13 -4.60
N HIS A 144 1.23 -5.68 -3.73
CA HIS A 144 1.35 -5.73 -2.28
C HIS A 144 2.63 -5.06 -1.75
N ARG A 145 3.03 -3.96 -2.38
CA ARG A 145 4.07 -3.08 -1.84
C ARG A 145 3.41 -2.03 -0.95
N ILE A 146 4.01 -1.75 0.19
CA ILE A 146 3.55 -0.74 1.14
C ILE A 146 3.92 0.63 0.59
N VAL A 147 2.96 1.36 0.02
CA VAL A 147 3.18 2.68 -0.59
C VAL A 147 2.90 3.84 0.37
N LYS A 148 2.13 3.58 1.43
CA LYS A 148 1.88 4.55 2.50
C LYS A 148 1.61 3.83 3.81
N ARG A 149 2.06 4.41 4.91
CA ARG A 149 1.77 4.02 6.28
C ARG A 149 1.29 5.25 7.04
N VAL A 150 0.23 5.12 7.81
CA VAL A 150 -0.25 6.14 8.75
C VAL A 150 -0.18 5.53 10.15
N ILE A 151 0.56 6.19 11.03
CA ILE A 151 0.63 5.90 12.45
C ILE A 151 -0.34 6.88 13.11
N GLU A 152 -1.18 6.45 14.02
CA GLU A 152 -2.32 7.17 14.59
C GLU A 152 -3.61 7.04 13.76
N ALA A 153 -4.68 7.66 14.27
CA ALA A 153 -6.01 7.59 13.65
C ALA A 153 -6.04 8.29 12.30
N VAL A 154 -6.41 7.55 11.27
CA VAL A 154 -6.47 8.05 9.89
C VAL A 154 -7.66 8.98 9.70
N THR A 155 -7.44 10.07 8.98
CA THR A 155 -8.48 11.02 8.57
C THR A 155 -9.16 10.62 7.25
N LEU A 156 -10.33 11.19 6.96
CA LEU A 156 -11.00 10.97 5.68
C LEU A 156 -10.14 11.42 4.48
N THR A 157 -9.40 12.51 4.65
CA THR A 157 -8.47 13.03 3.63
C THR A 157 -7.36 12.03 3.35
N GLU A 158 -6.75 11.46 4.39
CA GLU A 158 -5.71 10.45 4.26
C GLU A 158 -6.22 9.14 3.65
N LEU A 159 -7.43 8.69 4.02
CA LEU A 159 -8.08 7.53 3.41
C LEU A 159 -8.30 7.73 1.91
N ARG A 160 -8.81 8.90 1.51
CA ARG A 160 -9.04 9.23 0.10
C ARG A 160 -7.72 9.30 -0.68
N ALA A 161 -6.73 10.00 -0.15
CA ALA A 161 -5.42 10.13 -0.77
C ALA A 161 -4.70 8.77 -0.87
N GLY A 162 -4.69 7.97 0.20
CA GLY A 162 -4.12 6.64 0.20
C GLY A 162 -4.80 5.69 -0.78
N ALA A 163 -6.14 5.68 -0.81
CA ALA A 163 -6.91 4.88 -1.76
C ALA A 163 -6.64 5.26 -3.23
N ALA A 164 -6.52 6.57 -3.53
CA ALA A 164 -6.15 7.04 -4.86
C ALA A 164 -4.73 6.61 -5.24
N LEU A 165 -3.78 6.73 -4.29
CA LEU A 165 -2.38 6.36 -4.49
C LEU A 165 -2.23 4.88 -4.85
N ILE A 166 -2.88 3.95 -4.12
CA ILE A 166 -2.77 2.51 -4.38
C ILE A 166 -3.52 2.05 -5.63
N SER A 167 -4.47 2.85 -6.11
CA SER A 167 -5.27 2.55 -7.31
C SER A 167 -4.64 3.13 -8.59
N SER A 168 -3.60 3.96 -8.47
CA SER A 168 -2.96 4.64 -9.60
C SER A 168 -2.22 3.66 -10.52
N PRO A 169 -2.32 3.83 -11.86
CA PRO A 169 -1.56 3.04 -12.82
C PRO A 169 -0.04 3.10 -12.60
N SER A 170 0.49 4.24 -12.15
CA SER A 170 1.92 4.44 -11.88
C SER A 170 2.46 3.59 -10.72
N ASN A 171 1.61 3.06 -9.87
CA ASN A 171 1.96 2.17 -8.76
C ASN A 171 1.67 0.68 -9.06
N ARG A 172 1.41 0.34 -10.33
CA ARG A 172 1.17 -1.04 -10.79
C ARG A 172 2.40 -1.72 -11.38
N SER A 173 3.55 -1.05 -11.39
CA SER A 173 4.83 -1.60 -11.86
C SER A 173 5.72 -2.09 -10.71
#